data_06103f545e691323404571a0e15de203
#
_entry.id   06103f545e691323404571a0e15de203
#
_cell.length_a   1.000
_cell.length_b   1.000
_cell.length_c   1.000
_cell.angle_alpha   90.00
_cell.angle_beta   90.00
_cell.angle_gamma   90.00
#
_symmetry.space_group_name_H-M   'P 1'
#
loop_
_entity.id
_entity.type
_entity.pdbx_description
1 polymer ?
#
loop_
_entity_poly.entity_id
_entity_poly.type
_entity_poly.pdbx_seq_one_letter_code
_entity_poly.pdbx_strand_id
1 'polypeptide(L)'
;MAEKKFASPSGVVTDAAVAADFESATVFDKALVGTLGVYYRDGFKTKFVPYTDLERAFIRVQEVNGRLCCGRATFAYYRLVLVVKGKEWGDVMSEDEKAMDDALAAIAQRSPATAIGFVK
;
A
#
# COMPACT_ATOMS: atom_id res chain seq x y z
N MET A 1 -15.51 23.70 1.97
CA MET A 1 -14.69 22.67 1.33
C MET A 1 -15.08 21.31 1.82
N ALA A 2 -15.21 20.37 0.92
CA ALA A 2 -15.49 18.99 1.32
C ALA A 2 -14.27 18.38 1.99
N GLU A 3 -14.48 17.77 3.15
CA GLU A 3 -13.42 17.05 3.84
C GLU A 3 -13.09 15.79 3.07
N LYS A 4 -11.80 15.49 2.93
CA LYS A 4 -11.37 14.26 2.29
C LYS A 4 -11.56 13.11 3.25
N LYS A 5 -12.23 12.06 2.76
CA LYS A 5 -12.51 10.87 3.55
C LYS A 5 -11.54 9.75 3.19
N PHE A 6 -11.06 9.08 4.22
CA PHE A 6 -10.15 7.94 4.06
C PHE A 6 -10.79 6.72 4.71
N ALA A 7 -10.82 5.62 3.98
CA ALA A 7 -11.29 4.35 4.55
C ALA A 7 -10.11 3.68 5.26
N SER A 8 -10.24 3.45 6.55
CA SER A 8 -9.20 2.83 7.37
C SER A 8 -9.73 1.56 8.05
N PRO A 9 -8.85 0.73 8.62
CA PRO A 9 -9.31 -0.45 9.36
C PRO A 9 -10.21 -0.11 10.55
N SER A 10 -10.12 1.10 11.09
CA SER A 10 -10.94 1.57 12.21
C SER A 10 -12.21 2.28 11.76
N GLY A 11 -12.42 2.44 10.45
CA GLY A 11 -13.57 3.14 9.90
C GLY A 11 -13.15 4.34 9.07
N VAL A 12 -14.11 5.22 8.78
CA VAL A 12 -13.85 6.41 7.96
C VAL A 12 -13.12 7.47 8.80
N VAL A 13 -12.03 7.99 8.24
CA VAL A 13 -11.22 9.03 8.86
C VAL A 13 -11.37 10.31 8.06
N THR A 14 -11.67 11.42 8.74
CA THR A 14 -11.82 12.74 8.13
C THR A 14 -10.89 13.78 8.76
N ASP A 15 -9.81 13.33 9.38
CA ASP A 15 -8.88 14.17 10.11
C ASP A 15 -8.07 15.06 9.17
N ALA A 16 -8.00 16.36 9.48
CA ALA A 16 -7.23 17.32 8.68
C ALA A 16 -5.73 16.98 8.69
N ALA A 17 -5.20 16.45 9.77
CA ALA A 17 -3.80 16.05 9.85
C ALA A 17 -3.51 14.89 8.89
N VAL A 18 -4.45 13.96 8.75
CA VAL A 18 -4.33 12.84 7.80
C VAL A 18 -4.40 13.35 6.37
N ALA A 19 -5.29 14.29 6.08
CA ALA A 19 -5.38 14.88 4.74
C ALA A 19 -4.09 15.61 4.36
N ALA A 20 -3.51 16.35 5.29
CA ALA A 20 -2.24 17.04 5.06
C ALA A 20 -1.09 16.05 4.85
N ASP A 21 -1.06 14.97 5.62
CA ASP A 21 -0.05 13.92 5.47
C ASP A 21 -0.18 13.23 4.11
N PHE A 22 -1.40 12.99 3.67
CA PHE A 22 -1.66 12.40 2.36
C PHE A 22 -1.10 13.27 1.23
N GLU A 23 -1.31 14.58 1.30
CA GLU A 23 -0.83 15.49 0.28
C GLU A 23 0.69 15.60 0.23
N SER A 24 1.35 15.43 1.38
CA SER A 24 2.80 15.48 1.48
C SER A 24 3.47 14.11 1.40
N ALA A 25 2.68 13.03 1.27
CA ALA A 25 3.21 11.68 1.23
C ALA A 25 4.09 11.45 0.00
N THR A 26 5.10 10.62 0.17
CA THR A 26 5.97 10.24 -0.95
C THR A 26 5.26 9.19 -1.81
N VAL A 27 5.24 9.43 -3.12
CA VAL A 27 4.55 8.56 -4.07
C VAL A 27 5.51 7.51 -4.59
N PHE A 28 5.12 6.24 -4.45
CA PHE A 28 5.84 5.10 -5.02
C PHE A 28 4.85 4.38 -5.95
N ASP A 29 4.76 4.84 -7.19
CA ASP A 29 3.78 4.40 -8.17
C ASP A 29 2.36 4.58 -7.63
N LYS A 30 1.71 3.51 -7.18
CA LYS A 30 0.33 3.57 -6.66
C LYS A 30 0.25 3.61 -5.14
N ALA A 31 1.39 3.47 -4.47
CA ALA A 31 1.45 3.55 -3.01
C ALA A 31 1.98 4.90 -2.58
N LEU A 32 1.37 5.48 -1.57
CA LEU A 32 1.84 6.73 -0.98
C LEU A 32 2.21 6.46 0.47
N VAL A 33 3.42 6.81 0.84
CA VAL A 33 3.92 6.58 2.20
C VAL A 33 4.10 7.93 2.88
N GLY A 34 3.27 8.17 3.88
CA GLY A 34 3.30 9.40 4.66
C GLY A 34 3.95 9.21 6.02
N THR A 35 3.83 10.21 6.86
CA THR A 35 4.35 10.18 8.22
C THR A 35 3.42 9.41 9.16
N LEU A 36 2.12 9.49 8.92
CA LEU A 36 1.10 8.87 9.76
C LEU A 36 0.73 7.46 9.32
N GLY A 37 0.90 7.15 8.06
CA GLY A 37 0.53 5.83 7.53
C GLY A 37 0.70 5.72 6.03
N VAL A 38 0.13 4.66 5.48
CA VAL A 38 0.19 4.34 4.06
C VAL A 38 -1.16 4.64 3.43
N TYR A 39 -1.12 5.24 2.24
CA TYR A 39 -2.32 5.61 1.49
C TYR A 39 -2.30 4.95 0.12
N TYR A 40 -3.47 4.58 -0.37
CA TYR A 40 -3.61 4.10 -1.74
C TYR A 40 -5.06 4.25 -2.19
N ARG A 41 -5.27 4.21 -3.49
CA ARG A 41 -6.62 4.31 -4.04
C ARG A 41 -7.15 2.92 -4.38
N ASP A 42 -8.41 2.70 -4.01
CA ASP A 42 -9.13 1.47 -4.33
C ASP A 42 -10.46 1.90 -4.96
N GLY A 43 -10.49 1.93 -6.29
CA GLY A 43 -11.64 2.46 -7.00
C GLY A 43 -11.83 3.94 -6.73
N PHE A 44 -13.01 4.30 -6.21
CA PHE A 44 -13.32 5.68 -5.85
C PHE A 44 -12.91 6.04 -4.44
N LYS A 45 -12.43 5.06 -3.67
CA LYS A 45 -12.08 5.28 -2.26
C LYS A 45 -10.59 5.47 -2.11
N THR A 46 -10.21 6.37 -1.22
CA THR A 46 -8.82 6.49 -0.77
C THR A 46 -8.70 5.73 0.54
N LYS A 47 -7.79 4.76 0.56
CA LYS A 47 -7.56 3.93 1.74
C LYS A 47 -6.39 4.49 2.53
N PHE A 48 -6.46 4.36 3.84
CA PHE A 48 -5.43 4.80 4.77
C PHE A 48 -5.20 3.75 5.84
N VAL A 49 -3.95 3.32 5.99
CA VAL A 49 -3.58 2.40 7.06
C VAL A 49 -2.60 3.11 7.98
N PRO A 50 -3.04 3.51 9.18
CA PRO A 50 -2.12 4.11 10.15
C PRO A 50 -1.04 3.11 10.55
N TYR A 51 0.17 3.59 10.80
CA TYR A 51 1.25 2.70 11.24
C TYR A 51 0.94 2.01 12.57
N THR A 52 0.11 2.63 13.41
CA THR A 52 -0.31 2.03 14.67
C THR A 52 -1.17 0.79 14.47
N ASP A 53 -1.86 0.69 13.33
CA ASP A 53 -2.69 -0.47 12.99
C ASP A 53 -1.95 -1.47 12.10
N LEU A 54 -0.87 -1.03 11.48
CA LEU A 54 -0.12 -1.84 10.52
C LEU A 54 0.81 -2.81 11.24
N GLU A 55 0.45 -4.10 11.24
CA GLU A 55 1.25 -5.13 11.90
C GLU A 55 2.38 -5.61 11.02
N ARG A 56 2.11 -5.76 9.74
CA ARG A 56 3.08 -6.29 8.78
C ARG A 56 2.83 -5.71 7.39
N ALA A 57 3.92 -5.53 6.65
CA ALA A 57 3.87 -5.18 5.24
C ALA A 57 4.86 -6.06 4.50
N PHE A 58 4.44 -6.62 3.37
CA PHE A 58 5.32 -7.44 2.54
C PHE A 58 4.89 -7.34 1.08
N ILE A 59 5.78 -7.78 0.20
CA ILE A 59 5.51 -7.78 -1.23
C ILE A 59 5.25 -9.21 -1.67
N ARG A 60 4.11 -9.42 -2.32
CA ARG A 60 3.74 -10.69 -2.93
C ARG A 60 3.92 -10.55 -4.44
N VAL A 61 4.70 -11.42 -5.03
CA VAL A 61 4.88 -11.45 -6.47
C VAL A 61 3.84 -12.38 -7.08
N GLN A 62 3.11 -11.87 -8.06
CA GLN A 62 2.13 -12.67 -8.78
C GLN A 62 2.53 -12.70 -10.26
N GLU A 63 2.85 -13.87 -10.78
CA GLU A 63 3.15 -14.05 -12.18
C GLU A 63 1.88 -14.50 -12.91
N VAL A 64 1.60 -13.83 -14.01
CA VAL A 64 0.46 -14.16 -14.85
C VAL A 64 0.98 -14.51 -16.24
N ASN A 65 0.70 -15.73 -16.69
CA ASN A 65 1.05 -16.15 -18.03
C ASN A 65 -0.12 -15.85 -18.94
N GLY A 66 0.11 -14.98 -19.91
CA GLY A 66 -0.89 -14.62 -20.90
C GLY A 66 -0.49 -15.08 -22.29
N ARG A 67 -1.48 -15.36 -23.12
CA ARG A 67 -1.27 -15.60 -24.54
C ARG A 67 -1.53 -14.31 -25.30
N LEU A 68 -0.55 -13.90 -26.06
CA LEU A 68 -0.69 -12.78 -26.98
C LEU A 68 -0.80 -13.33 -28.41
N CYS A 69 -1.24 -12.49 -29.32
CA CYS A 69 -1.35 -12.87 -30.73
C CYS A 69 -0.05 -13.41 -31.31
N CYS A 70 1.08 -12.99 -30.79
CA CYS A 70 2.41 -13.33 -31.30
C CYS A 70 3.19 -14.27 -30.39
N GLY A 71 2.53 -14.91 -29.40
CA GLY A 71 3.20 -15.84 -28.51
C GLY A 71 2.74 -15.71 -27.07
N ARG A 72 3.57 -16.25 -26.16
CA ARG A 72 3.30 -16.20 -24.73
C ARG A 72 4.05 -15.04 -24.10
N ALA A 73 3.37 -14.31 -23.23
CA ALA A 73 4.01 -13.29 -22.40
C ALA A 73 3.76 -13.62 -20.94
N THR A 74 4.80 -13.44 -20.13
CA THR A 74 4.70 -13.56 -18.68
C THR A 74 4.73 -12.17 -18.09
N PHE A 75 3.70 -11.85 -17.31
CA PHE A 75 3.62 -10.57 -16.61
C PHE A 75 3.78 -10.82 -15.13
N ALA A 76 4.55 -9.97 -14.47
CA ALA A 76 4.69 -10.01 -13.03
C ALA A 76 4.04 -8.78 -12.43
N TYR A 77 3.20 -9.01 -11.42
CA TYR A 77 2.61 -7.95 -10.62
C TYR A 77 3.16 -8.07 -9.21
N TYR A 78 3.43 -6.93 -8.62
CA TYR A 78 3.94 -6.85 -7.26
C TYR A 78 2.87 -6.25 -6.39
N ARG A 79 2.46 -6.99 -5.35
CA ARG A 79 1.43 -6.53 -4.43
C ARG A 79 2.06 -6.19 -3.09
N LEU A 80 1.95 -4.93 -2.70
CA LEU A 80 2.31 -4.49 -1.36
C LEU A 80 1.13 -4.82 -0.46
N VAL A 81 1.28 -5.87 0.34
CA VAL A 81 0.20 -6.37 1.20
C VAL A 81 0.33 -5.74 2.57
N LEU A 82 -0.77 -5.22 3.07
CA LEU A 82 -0.86 -4.55 4.36
C LEU A 82 -1.68 -5.39 5.32
N VAL A 83 -1.07 -5.85 6.39
CA VAL A 83 -1.70 -6.76 7.36
C VAL A 83 -2.09 -5.97 8.61
N VAL A 84 -3.36 -6.06 8.97
CA VAL A 84 -3.92 -5.42 10.15
C VAL A 84 -4.68 -6.47 10.96
N LYS A 85 -4.38 -6.57 12.25
CA LYS A 85 -5.04 -7.51 13.17
C LYS A 85 -4.99 -8.96 12.68
N GLY A 86 -3.84 -9.37 12.15
CA GLY A 86 -3.62 -10.73 11.68
C GLY A 86 -4.24 -11.05 10.34
N LYS A 87 -4.84 -10.08 9.66
CA LYS A 87 -5.51 -10.29 8.38
C LYS A 87 -4.96 -9.33 7.32
N GLU A 88 -4.92 -9.79 6.09
CA GLU A 88 -4.59 -8.93 4.95
C GLU A 88 -5.75 -7.95 4.76
N TRP A 89 -5.55 -6.70 5.18
CA TRP A 89 -6.58 -5.69 5.08
C TRP A 89 -6.72 -5.15 3.66
N GLY A 90 -5.60 -5.01 2.97
CA GLY A 90 -5.59 -4.53 1.61
C GLY A 90 -4.25 -4.69 0.96
N ASP A 91 -4.20 -4.41 -0.33
CA ASP A 91 -2.96 -4.48 -1.09
C ASP A 91 -2.92 -3.41 -2.17
N VAL A 92 -1.70 -3.03 -2.53
CA VAL A 92 -1.44 -2.10 -3.63
C VAL A 92 -0.73 -2.88 -4.72
N MET A 93 -1.35 -2.97 -5.89
CA MET A 93 -0.78 -3.71 -7.00
C MET A 93 -0.05 -2.78 -7.95
N SER A 94 1.16 -3.16 -8.34
CA SER A 94 1.98 -2.40 -9.27
C SER A 94 2.79 -3.34 -10.15
N GLU A 95 3.12 -2.89 -11.34
CA GLU A 95 4.06 -3.58 -12.22
C GLU A 95 5.51 -3.15 -11.94
N ASP A 96 5.69 -2.11 -11.14
CA ASP A 96 7.01 -1.54 -10.81
C ASP A 96 7.55 -2.14 -9.52
N GLU A 97 8.43 -3.14 -9.66
CA GLU A 97 9.06 -3.80 -8.53
C GLU A 97 9.85 -2.83 -7.66
N LYS A 98 10.64 -1.96 -8.30
CA LYS A 98 11.47 -1.02 -7.57
C LYS A 98 10.65 -0.05 -6.74
N ALA A 99 9.55 0.45 -7.29
CA ALA A 99 8.66 1.34 -6.56
C ALA A 99 8.08 0.65 -5.34
N MET A 100 7.69 -0.62 -5.47
CA MET A 100 7.13 -1.38 -4.34
C MET A 100 8.20 -1.68 -3.29
N ASP A 101 9.42 -2.02 -3.69
CA ASP A 101 10.53 -2.22 -2.77
C ASP A 101 10.87 -0.92 -2.02
N ASP A 102 10.89 0.20 -2.73
CA ASP A 102 11.16 1.50 -2.13
C ASP A 102 10.06 1.90 -1.15
N ALA A 103 8.80 1.61 -1.49
CA ALA A 103 7.67 1.86 -0.60
C ALA A 103 7.80 1.04 0.69
N LEU A 104 8.17 -0.24 0.56
CA LEU A 104 8.36 -1.12 1.71
C LEU A 104 9.50 -0.61 2.60
N ALA A 105 10.60 -0.17 2.01
CA ALA A 105 11.72 0.40 2.75
C ALA A 105 11.30 1.69 3.49
N ALA A 106 10.50 2.53 2.85
CA ALA A 106 9.98 3.75 3.48
C ALA A 106 9.07 3.42 4.66
N ILE A 107 8.23 2.41 4.53
CA ILE A 107 7.38 1.94 5.63
C ILE A 107 8.23 1.47 6.81
N ALA A 108 9.29 0.72 6.52
CA ALA A 108 10.20 0.23 7.55
C ALA A 108 10.86 1.38 8.32
N GLN A 109 11.23 2.44 7.62
CA GLN A 109 11.82 3.62 8.27
C GLN A 109 10.80 4.37 9.14
N ARG A 110 9.57 4.52 8.64
CA ARG A 110 8.53 5.28 9.33
C ARG A 110 7.91 4.51 10.48
N SER A 111 7.89 3.18 10.39
CA SER A 111 7.24 2.34 11.38
C SER A 111 8.13 1.15 11.75
N PRO A 112 9.13 1.37 12.63
CA PRO A 112 10.04 0.29 13.02
C PRO A 112 9.34 -0.89 13.72
N ALA A 113 8.14 -0.65 14.27
CA ALA A 113 7.38 -1.70 14.93
C ALA A 113 6.64 -2.61 13.95
N THR A 114 6.48 -2.17 12.70
CA THR A 114 5.82 -2.99 11.67
C THR A 114 6.77 -4.07 11.17
N ALA A 115 6.32 -5.31 11.17
CA ALA A 115 7.11 -6.42 10.62
C ALA A 115 7.17 -6.30 9.09
N ILE A 116 8.37 -6.36 8.54
CA ILE A 116 8.60 -6.19 7.13
C ILE A 116 9.09 -7.50 6.52
N GLY A 117 8.54 -7.84 5.36
CA GLY A 117 8.97 -8.97 4.59
C GLY A 117 8.11 -10.21 4.76
N PHE A 118 8.52 -11.26 4.09
CA PHE A 118 7.79 -12.51 4.11
C PHE A 118 7.92 -13.23 5.43
N VAL A 119 6.83 -13.83 5.84
CA VAL A 119 6.85 -14.89 6.84
C VAL A 119 6.70 -16.19 6.08
N LYS A 120 7.72 -16.98 6.19
CA LYS A 120 7.63 -18.34 5.67
C LYS A 120 6.88 -19.22 6.65
#